data_8e49d89da9b2e3a3b76236555a7ebc1e
#
_entry.id   8e49d89da9b2e3a3b76236555a7ebc1e
#
_cell.length_a   1.000
_cell.length_b   1.000
_cell.length_c   1.000
_cell.angle_alpha   90.00
_cell.angle_beta   90.00
_cell.angle_gamma   90.00
#
_symmetry.space_group_name_H-M   'P 1'
#
loop_
_entity.id
_entity.type
_entity.pdbx_description
1 polymer ?
#
loop_
_entity_poly.entity_id
_entity_poly.type
_entity_poly.pdbx_seq_one_letter_code
_entity_poly.pdbx_strand_id
1 'polypeptide(L)' 'MTKNEIKVLTKALEAYIEYLGEELRINDDLTVSETIDEIELAEDLIVKINKNE' A
#
# COMPACT_ATOMS: atom_id res chain seq x y z
N MET A 1 -14.49 7.25 -10.82
CA MET A 1 -13.82 5.94 -10.91
C MET A 1 -14.87 4.84 -10.76
N THR A 2 -14.82 3.83 -11.59
CA THR A 2 -15.78 2.72 -11.50
C THR A 2 -15.43 1.79 -10.35
N LYS A 3 -16.40 0.97 -9.96
CA LYS A 3 -16.15 -0.03 -8.90
C LYS A 3 -15.05 -1.00 -9.28
N ASN A 4 -15.00 -1.39 -10.56
CA ASN A 4 -13.96 -2.29 -11.02
C ASN A 4 -12.59 -1.64 -10.97
N GLU A 5 -12.50 -0.36 -11.31
CA GLU A 5 -11.25 0.37 -11.23
C GLU A 5 -10.77 0.46 -9.79
N ILE A 6 -11.69 0.76 -8.87
CA ILE A 6 -11.37 0.85 -7.45
C ILE A 6 -10.88 -0.50 -6.94
N LYS A 7 -11.54 -1.57 -7.36
CA LYS A 7 -11.16 -2.91 -6.96
C LYS A 7 -9.75 -3.26 -7.41
N VAL A 8 -9.42 -2.95 -8.66
CA VAL A 8 -8.10 -3.24 -9.19
C VAL A 8 -7.03 -2.44 -8.47
N LEU A 9 -7.28 -1.14 -8.25
CA LEU A 9 -6.32 -0.29 -7.55
C LEU A 9 -6.13 -0.74 -6.11
N THR A 10 -7.21 -1.11 -5.43
CA THR A 10 -7.13 -1.59 -4.06
C THR A 10 -6.28 -2.85 -3.98
N LYS A 11 -6.50 -3.79 -4.90
CA LYS A 11 -5.71 -5.02 -4.92
C LYS A 11 -4.25 -4.73 -5.22
N ALA A 12 -3.97 -3.82 -6.13
CA ALA A 12 -2.60 -3.45 -6.46
C ALA A 12 -1.89 -2.83 -5.27
N LEU A 13 -2.58 -1.95 -4.55
CA LEU A 13 -2.00 -1.33 -3.36
C LEU A 13 -1.79 -2.34 -2.24
N GLU A 14 -2.73 -3.26 -2.06
CA GLU A 14 -2.56 -4.32 -1.06
C GLU A 14 -1.38 -5.21 -1.37
N ALA A 15 -1.21 -5.57 -2.63
CA ALA A 15 -0.05 -6.36 -3.06
C ALA A 15 1.24 -5.60 -2.82
N TYR A 16 1.24 -4.31 -3.08
CA TYR A 16 2.39 -3.47 -2.84
C TYR A 16 2.75 -3.42 -1.35
N ILE A 17 1.73 -3.30 -0.51
CA ILE A 17 1.93 -3.30 0.95
C ILE A 17 2.53 -4.63 1.40
N GLU A 18 2.06 -5.74 0.87
CA GLU A 18 2.63 -7.05 1.18
C GLU A 18 4.08 -7.15 0.76
N TYR A 19 4.39 -6.65 -0.43
CA TYR A 19 5.76 -6.62 -0.91
C TYR A 19 6.66 -5.83 0.02
N LEU A 20 6.20 -4.64 0.44
CA LEU A 20 6.98 -3.81 1.36
C LEU A 20 7.13 -4.48 2.73
N GLY A 21 6.09 -5.17 3.18
CA GLY A 21 6.17 -5.92 4.43
C GLY A 21 7.22 -7.01 4.39
N GLU A 22 7.33 -7.69 3.25
CA GLU A 22 8.37 -8.71 3.08
C GLU A 22 9.76 -8.09 3.10
N GLU A 23 9.91 -6.91 2.48
CA GLU A 23 11.18 -6.20 2.49
C GLU A 23 11.59 -5.85 3.93
N LEU A 24 10.63 -5.47 4.75
CA LEU A 24 10.92 -5.15 6.15
C LEU A 24 11.40 -6.37 6.93
N ARG A 25 10.91 -7.54 6.57
CA ARG A 25 11.31 -8.77 7.25
C ARG A 25 12.71 -9.22 6.88
N ILE A 26 13.13 -8.91 5.66
CA ILE A 26 14.41 -9.35 5.13
C ILE A 26 15.51 -8.33 5.42
N ASN A 27 15.19 -7.06 5.25
CA ASN A 27 16.15 -5.98 5.38
C ASN A 27 15.95 -5.24 6.70
N ASP A 28 16.99 -5.26 7.49
CA ASP A 28 16.99 -4.68 8.83
C ASP A 28 17.89 -3.45 8.82
N ASP A 29 17.74 -2.61 7.81
CA ASP A 29 18.65 -1.49 7.67
C ASP A 29 17.95 -0.13 7.70
N LEU A 30 18.66 0.89 7.25
CA LEU A 30 18.25 2.27 7.39
C LEU A 30 17.03 2.67 6.58
N THR A 31 16.59 1.82 5.66
CA THR A 31 15.45 2.14 4.81
C THR A 31 14.11 1.73 5.41
N VAL A 32 14.13 1.12 6.59
CA VAL A 32 12.91 0.65 7.26
C VAL A 32 11.91 1.79 7.47
N SER A 33 12.40 2.94 7.92
CA SER A 33 11.55 4.10 8.17
C SER A 33 10.82 4.56 6.90
N GLU A 34 11.54 4.62 5.80
CA GLU A 34 10.96 5.02 4.51
C GLU A 34 9.92 4.02 4.04
N THR A 35 10.20 2.73 4.24
CA THR A 35 9.28 1.67 3.84
C THR A 35 8.00 1.75 4.65
N ILE A 36 8.10 2.00 5.95
CA ILE A 36 6.93 2.16 6.80
C ILE A 36 6.08 3.34 6.34
N ASP A 37 6.72 4.45 5.99
CA ASP A 37 6.02 5.63 5.48
C ASP A 37 5.26 5.30 4.20
N GLU A 38 5.86 4.52 3.32
CA GLU A 38 5.22 4.12 2.08
C GLU A 38 4.02 3.21 2.33
N ILE A 39 4.14 2.30 3.30
CA ILE A 39 3.02 1.43 3.66
C ILE A 39 1.86 2.27 4.18
N GLU A 40 2.14 3.23 5.05
CA GLU A 40 1.09 4.10 5.58
C GLU A 40 0.43 4.91 4.48
N LEU A 41 1.21 5.42 3.56
CA LEU A 41 0.68 6.17 2.44
C LEU A 41 -0.20 5.30 1.55
N ALA A 42 0.23 4.08 1.28
CA ALA A 42 -0.55 3.15 0.47
C ALA A 42 -1.88 2.82 1.15
N GLU A 43 -1.86 2.61 2.46
CA GLU A 43 -3.09 2.36 3.22
C GLU A 43 -4.04 3.55 3.15
N ASP A 44 -3.50 4.75 3.28
CA ASP A 44 -4.27 5.98 3.15
C ASP A 44 -4.92 6.07 1.77
N LEU A 45 -4.17 5.72 0.73
CA LEU A 45 -4.70 5.77 -0.64
C LEU A 45 -5.85 4.78 -0.81
N ILE A 46 -5.74 3.60 -0.21
CA ILE A 46 -6.83 2.62 -0.26
C ILE A 46 -8.09 3.23 0.34
N VAL A 47 -7.97 3.86 1.49
CA VAL A 47 -9.11 4.49 2.15
C VAL A 47 -9.70 5.58 1.27
N LYS A 48 -8.86 6.44 0.72
CA LYS A 48 -9.33 7.56 -0.13
C LYS A 48 -10.03 7.06 -1.37
N ILE A 49 -9.48 6.06 -2.02
CA ILE A 49 -10.07 5.51 -3.24
C ILE A 49 -11.44 4.92 -2.94
N ASN A 50 -11.56 4.18 -1.86
CA ASN A 50 -12.83 3.56 -1.49
C ASN A 50 -13.86 4.57 -1.00
N LYS A 51 -13.40 5.68 -0.47
CA LYS A 51 -14.29 6.72 0.03
C LYS A 51 -14.92 7.53 -1.08
N ASN A 52 -14.28 7.59 -2.23
CA ASN A 52 -14.75 8.38 -3.38
C ASN A 52 -15.80 7.66 -4.21
N GLU A 53 -16.31 6.57 -3.75
CA GLU A 53 -17.40 5.88 -4.43
C GLU A 53 -18.75 6.64 -4.30
#